data_908700e7bfa628ef198c7309ad905c5c
#
_entry.id   908700e7bfa628ef198c7309ad905c5c
#
_cell.length_a   1.000
_cell.length_b   1.000
_cell.length_c   1.000
_cell.angle_alpha   90.00
_cell.angle_beta   90.00
_cell.angle_gamma   90.00
#
_symmetry.space_group_name_H-M   'P 1'
#
loop_
_entity.id
_entity.type
_entity.pdbx_description
1 polymer ?
#
loop_
_entity_poly.entity_id
_entity_poly.type
_entity_poly.pdbx_seq_one_letter_code
_entity_poly.pdbx_strand_id
1 'polypeptide(L)'
;ITIRAKGTRVADTQEVLKRAISFAHDYGFQVPIILAPMPGATPVPLSMAVTSGGGMGACGVLLMTPEQIKNWARDMRAGSNGTFQLNTWIPDPDPVRDQQHETEVRQFLGNWGPAVSETDGDVPLIDFPSQCEAMLEAGPAVISSIMGLYPPEFVARFKAKGIKWFAKATTVAEALQAEQAGADVIVAQGMEAGGHKGAFNAADADRNLSLIHISEPTRPSHIS
;
A
#
# COMPACT_ATOMS: atom_id res chain seq x y z
N ILE A 1 -23.80 32.98 1.62
CA ILE A 1 -22.66 33.91 1.83
C ILE A 1 -21.45 33.21 1.30
N THR A 2 -20.99 33.62 0.09
CA THR A 2 -19.80 33.04 -0.55
C THR A 2 -18.60 33.82 -0.03
N ILE A 3 -17.84 33.24 0.86
CA ILE A 3 -16.56 33.81 1.30
C ILE A 3 -15.51 33.43 0.26
N ARG A 4 -15.22 34.30 -0.69
CA ARG A 4 -14.03 34.17 -1.56
C ARG A 4 -12.82 34.65 -0.77
N ALA A 5 -11.98 33.70 -0.32
CA ALA A 5 -10.63 34.04 0.11
C ALA A 5 -9.83 34.48 -1.12
N LYS A 6 -9.23 35.70 -1.08
CA LYS A 6 -8.34 36.19 -2.12
C LYS A 6 -7.14 35.24 -2.25
N GLY A 7 -6.99 34.60 -3.39
CA GLY A 7 -5.76 33.90 -3.77
C GLY A 7 -5.87 32.39 -3.98
N THR A 8 -6.99 31.74 -3.67
CA THR A 8 -7.14 30.29 -3.93
C THR A 8 -7.71 30.09 -5.32
N ARG A 9 -6.90 29.71 -6.31
CA ARG A 9 -7.43 29.12 -7.55
C ARG A 9 -8.09 27.81 -7.15
N VAL A 10 -9.41 27.73 -7.20
CA VAL A 10 -10.11 26.46 -7.32
C VAL A 10 -9.59 25.84 -8.61
N ALA A 11 -8.91 24.70 -8.50
CA ALA A 11 -8.43 24.01 -9.69
C ALA A 11 -9.64 23.75 -10.61
N ASP A 12 -9.50 24.08 -11.89
CA ASP A 12 -10.52 23.77 -12.87
C ASP A 12 -10.71 22.25 -12.91
N THR A 13 -11.94 21.78 -12.73
CA THR A 13 -12.26 20.35 -12.74
C THR A 13 -11.73 19.65 -14.00
N GLN A 14 -11.74 20.34 -15.15
CA GLN A 14 -11.19 19.79 -16.38
C GLN A 14 -9.68 19.63 -16.32
N GLU A 15 -8.96 20.55 -15.69
CA GLU A 15 -7.53 20.47 -15.53
C GLU A 15 -7.13 19.33 -14.56
N VAL A 16 -7.89 19.18 -13.47
CA VAL A 16 -7.70 18.06 -12.52
C VAL A 16 -7.92 16.73 -13.24
N LEU A 17 -8.99 16.60 -14.02
CA LEU A 17 -9.29 15.38 -14.77
C LEU A 17 -8.22 15.06 -15.82
N LYS A 18 -7.74 16.06 -16.56
CA LYS A 18 -6.64 15.90 -17.52
C LYS A 18 -5.37 15.35 -16.84
N ARG A 19 -5.00 15.90 -15.70
CA ARG A 19 -3.85 15.44 -14.93
C ARG A 19 -4.03 14.00 -14.45
N ALA A 20 -5.23 13.65 -13.95
CA ALA A 20 -5.53 12.30 -13.51
C ALA A 20 -5.49 11.27 -14.65
N ILE A 21 -6.00 11.64 -15.83
CA ILE A 21 -5.94 10.80 -17.04
C ILE A 21 -4.49 10.67 -17.53
N SER A 22 -3.72 11.76 -17.58
CA SER A 22 -2.30 11.71 -17.95
C SER A 22 -1.54 10.77 -17.03
N PHE A 23 -1.75 10.89 -15.69
CA PHE A 23 -1.18 9.98 -14.72
C PHE A 23 -1.51 8.51 -15.04
N ALA A 24 -2.78 8.21 -15.33
CA ALA A 24 -3.17 6.85 -15.68
C ALA A 24 -2.41 6.33 -16.91
N HIS A 25 -2.31 7.13 -17.96
CA HIS A 25 -1.58 6.76 -19.18
C HIS A 25 -0.08 6.55 -18.94
N ASP A 26 0.54 7.39 -18.11
CA ASP A 26 1.97 7.28 -17.76
C ASP A 26 2.31 5.96 -17.09
N TYR A 27 1.32 5.33 -16.42
CA TYR A 27 1.46 4.04 -15.73
C TYR A 27 0.76 2.88 -16.43
N GLY A 28 0.31 3.06 -17.68
CA GLY A 28 -0.19 2.01 -18.57
C GLY A 28 -1.64 1.58 -18.34
N PHE A 29 -2.48 2.44 -17.74
CA PHE A 29 -3.92 2.22 -17.62
C PHE A 29 -4.71 3.44 -18.14
N GLN A 30 -6.03 3.33 -18.32
CA GLN A 30 -6.84 4.31 -19.07
C GLN A 30 -7.68 5.21 -18.15
N VAL A 31 -8.19 4.65 -17.07
CA VAL A 31 -9.07 5.32 -16.10
C VAL A 31 -8.29 5.48 -14.80
N PRO A 32 -8.24 6.67 -14.17
CA PRO A 32 -7.42 6.91 -12.97
C PRO A 32 -8.00 6.23 -11.72
N ILE A 33 -8.22 4.91 -11.82
CA ILE A 33 -8.71 4.03 -10.76
C ILE A 33 -7.73 2.88 -10.58
N ILE A 34 -7.24 2.71 -9.36
CA ILE A 34 -6.34 1.63 -8.98
C ILE A 34 -7.06 0.76 -7.96
N LEU A 35 -7.11 -0.54 -8.21
CA LEU A 35 -7.65 -1.49 -7.26
C LEU A 35 -6.80 -1.48 -5.98
N ALA A 36 -7.45 -1.41 -4.81
CA ALA A 36 -6.75 -1.55 -3.55
C ALA A 36 -6.16 -2.97 -3.42
N PRO A 37 -4.87 -3.11 -3.06
CA PRO A 37 -4.27 -4.42 -2.84
C PRO A 37 -4.73 -4.97 -1.48
N MET A 38 -5.62 -5.94 -1.50
CA MET A 38 -6.21 -6.55 -0.30
C MET A 38 -5.76 -8.01 -0.18
N PRO A 39 -4.87 -8.35 0.77
CA PRO A 39 -4.43 -9.73 0.96
C PRO A 39 -5.62 -10.69 1.14
N GLY A 40 -5.64 -11.77 0.35
CA GLY A 40 -6.74 -12.74 0.35
C GLY A 40 -8.04 -12.31 -0.34
N ALA A 41 -8.23 -11.01 -0.65
CA ALA A 41 -9.46 -10.47 -1.21
C ALA A 41 -9.30 -9.88 -2.62
N THR A 42 -8.14 -10.02 -3.26
CA THR A 42 -7.89 -9.62 -4.66
C THR A 42 -7.55 -10.83 -5.54
N PRO A 43 -8.51 -11.74 -5.78
CA PRO A 43 -8.29 -12.84 -6.69
C PRO A 43 -8.10 -12.35 -8.12
N VAL A 44 -7.44 -13.15 -8.96
CA VAL A 44 -7.16 -12.82 -10.37
C VAL A 44 -8.38 -12.30 -11.13
N PRO A 45 -9.58 -12.94 -11.05
CA PRO A 45 -10.75 -12.45 -11.77
C PRO A 45 -11.17 -11.02 -11.42
N LEU A 46 -11.06 -10.62 -10.14
CA LEU A 46 -11.38 -9.25 -9.72
C LEU A 46 -10.40 -8.24 -10.32
N SER A 47 -9.11 -8.53 -10.22
CA SER A 47 -8.06 -7.67 -10.79
C SER A 47 -8.17 -7.57 -12.32
N MET A 48 -8.48 -8.67 -13.00
CA MET A 48 -8.76 -8.69 -14.43
C MET A 48 -9.98 -7.83 -14.80
N ALA A 49 -11.06 -7.88 -14.02
CA ALA A 49 -12.25 -7.08 -14.27
C ALA A 49 -11.94 -5.58 -14.17
N VAL A 50 -11.17 -5.16 -13.17
CA VAL A 50 -10.72 -3.77 -13.04
C VAL A 50 -9.86 -3.34 -14.21
N THR A 51 -8.92 -4.19 -14.62
CA THR A 51 -8.02 -3.90 -15.75
C THR A 51 -8.79 -3.85 -17.08
N SER A 52 -9.77 -4.72 -17.26
CA SER A 52 -10.67 -4.71 -18.45
C SER A 52 -11.55 -3.46 -18.48
N GLY A 53 -11.90 -2.88 -17.32
CA GLY A 53 -12.57 -1.60 -17.19
C GLY A 53 -11.63 -0.39 -17.39
N GLY A 54 -10.36 -0.61 -17.71
CA GLY A 54 -9.36 0.43 -17.97
C GLY A 54 -8.58 0.89 -16.74
N GLY A 55 -8.83 0.34 -15.55
CA GLY A 55 -8.09 0.62 -14.33
C GLY A 55 -6.80 -0.19 -14.19
N MET A 56 -6.12 -0.07 -13.06
CA MET A 56 -4.96 -0.90 -12.71
C MET A 56 -5.37 -2.01 -11.73
N GLY A 57 -5.12 -3.26 -12.07
CA GLY A 57 -5.30 -4.40 -11.18
C GLY A 57 -4.31 -4.40 -10.02
N ALA A 58 -4.61 -5.15 -8.96
CA ALA A 58 -3.75 -5.22 -7.78
C ALA A 58 -3.79 -6.57 -7.07
N CYS A 59 -2.69 -6.92 -6.40
CA CYS A 59 -2.64 -8.03 -5.46
C CYS A 59 -1.87 -7.64 -4.20
N GLY A 60 -2.46 -7.92 -3.03
CA GLY A 60 -1.75 -7.89 -1.76
C GLY A 60 -1.08 -9.24 -1.53
N VAL A 61 0.25 -9.26 -1.50
CA VAL A 61 1.01 -10.52 -1.46
C VAL A 61 1.46 -10.94 -0.06
N LEU A 62 1.12 -10.17 0.97
CA LEU A 62 1.57 -10.40 2.34
C LEU A 62 1.47 -11.86 2.80
N LEU A 63 0.37 -12.54 2.47
CA LEU A 63 0.09 -13.92 2.90
C LEU A 63 0.43 -14.96 1.82
N MET A 64 1.12 -14.56 0.75
CA MET A 64 1.42 -15.43 -0.38
C MET A 64 2.85 -15.94 -0.34
N THR A 65 3.00 -17.23 -0.63
CA THR A 65 4.33 -17.80 -0.90
C THR A 65 4.90 -17.24 -2.21
N PRO A 66 6.23 -17.29 -2.42
CA PRO A 66 6.86 -16.91 -3.70
C PRO A 66 6.21 -17.57 -4.92
N GLU A 67 5.85 -18.84 -4.83
CA GLU A 67 5.18 -19.55 -5.91
C GLU A 67 3.78 -19.02 -6.20
N GLN A 68 3.01 -18.72 -5.16
CA GLN A 68 1.67 -18.14 -5.30
C GLN A 68 1.72 -16.76 -5.96
N ILE A 69 2.71 -15.91 -5.64
CA ILE A 69 2.92 -14.60 -6.26
C ILE A 69 3.16 -14.75 -7.76
N LYS A 70 4.07 -15.65 -8.14
CA LYS A 70 4.39 -15.91 -9.56
C LYS A 70 3.20 -16.47 -10.32
N ASN A 71 2.46 -17.40 -9.73
CA ASN A 71 1.26 -17.98 -10.32
C ASN A 71 0.17 -16.93 -10.53
N TRP A 72 -0.10 -16.10 -9.52
CA TRP A 72 -1.07 -15.00 -9.63
C TRP A 72 -0.70 -14.05 -10.77
N ALA A 73 0.57 -13.64 -10.87
CA ALA A 73 1.04 -12.74 -11.92
C ALA A 73 0.97 -13.36 -13.32
N ARG A 74 1.27 -14.65 -13.45
CA ARG A 74 1.13 -15.41 -14.72
C ARG A 74 -0.33 -15.41 -15.15
N ASP A 75 -1.23 -15.77 -14.25
CA ASP A 75 -2.66 -15.91 -14.55
C ASP A 75 -3.28 -14.54 -14.88
N MET A 76 -2.86 -13.47 -14.18
CA MET A 76 -3.26 -12.10 -14.46
C MET A 76 -2.86 -11.66 -15.88
N ARG A 77 -1.64 -12.00 -16.34
CA ARG A 77 -1.19 -11.69 -17.71
C ARG A 77 -1.91 -12.47 -18.78
N ALA A 78 -2.29 -13.71 -18.49
CA ALA A 78 -2.98 -14.56 -19.45
C ALA A 78 -4.36 -14.02 -19.85
N GLY A 79 -5.00 -13.22 -19.00
CA GLY A 79 -6.36 -12.74 -19.19
C GLY A 79 -6.53 -11.22 -19.18
N SER A 80 -5.44 -10.43 -19.23
CA SER A 80 -5.51 -8.97 -19.18
C SER A 80 -4.39 -8.33 -20.01
N ASN A 81 -4.35 -6.98 -20.04
CA ASN A 81 -3.24 -6.23 -20.65
C ASN A 81 -1.92 -6.31 -19.83
N GLY A 82 -1.93 -7.00 -18.69
CA GLY A 82 -0.76 -7.19 -17.83
C GLY A 82 -0.40 -6.00 -16.96
N THR A 83 -1.22 -4.95 -16.90
CA THR A 83 -0.97 -3.79 -16.04
C THR A 83 -1.54 -4.02 -14.65
N PHE A 84 -0.67 -4.30 -13.68
CA PHE A 84 -1.05 -4.53 -12.29
C PHE A 84 0.04 -4.10 -11.32
N GLN A 85 -0.35 -3.91 -10.07
CA GLN A 85 0.57 -3.71 -8.95
C GLN A 85 0.61 -4.93 -8.02
N LEU A 86 1.77 -5.17 -7.43
CA LEU A 86 1.96 -6.07 -6.29
C LEU A 86 2.31 -5.25 -5.05
N ASN A 87 1.66 -5.56 -3.93
CA ASN A 87 1.85 -4.85 -2.67
C ASN A 87 2.24 -5.81 -1.57
N THR A 88 3.23 -5.44 -0.77
CA THR A 88 3.49 -6.09 0.52
C THR A 88 3.68 -5.07 1.63
N TRP A 89 3.58 -5.55 2.87
CA TRP A 89 3.90 -4.75 4.04
C TRP A 89 5.41 -4.81 4.28
N ILE A 90 5.94 -3.68 4.66
CA ILE A 90 7.31 -3.66 5.19
C ILE A 90 7.23 -4.23 6.61
N PRO A 91 7.98 -5.28 6.93
CA PRO A 91 7.89 -5.91 8.24
C PRO A 91 8.38 -4.96 9.34
N ASP A 92 7.69 -4.99 10.45
CA ASP A 92 8.18 -4.39 11.69
C ASP A 92 9.41 -5.16 12.20
N PRO A 93 10.23 -4.54 13.06
CA PRO A 93 11.24 -5.28 13.82
C PRO A 93 10.62 -6.45 14.61
N ASP A 94 11.39 -7.50 14.83
CA ASP A 94 10.93 -8.65 15.61
C ASP A 94 10.34 -8.18 16.96
N PRO A 95 9.15 -8.67 17.36
CA PRO A 95 8.52 -8.26 18.59
C PRO A 95 9.32 -8.74 19.80
N VAL A 96 9.46 -7.85 20.79
CA VAL A 96 9.96 -8.25 22.11
C VAL A 96 8.83 -8.99 22.82
N ARG A 97 8.99 -10.30 23.00
CA ARG A 97 7.96 -11.15 23.61
C ARG A 97 7.97 -11.00 25.14
N ASP A 98 6.79 -10.91 25.72
CA ASP A 98 6.55 -10.98 27.16
C ASP A 98 5.74 -12.24 27.45
N GLN A 99 6.43 -13.31 27.85
CA GLN A 99 5.81 -14.61 28.11
C GLN A 99 4.75 -14.59 29.20
N GLN A 100 4.93 -13.74 30.22
CA GLN A 100 3.95 -13.60 31.30
C GLN A 100 2.66 -12.98 30.74
N HIS A 101 2.78 -11.86 30.03
CA HIS A 101 1.65 -11.18 29.41
C HIS A 101 0.93 -12.07 28.38
N GLU A 102 1.68 -12.77 27.53
CA GLU A 102 1.11 -13.73 26.59
C GLU A 102 0.30 -14.84 27.28
N THR A 103 0.78 -15.31 28.43
CA THR A 103 0.07 -16.31 29.23
C THR A 103 -1.24 -15.77 29.80
N GLU A 104 -1.21 -14.54 30.33
CA GLU A 104 -2.41 -13.86 30.85
C GLU A 104 -3.44 -13.64 29.73
N VAL A 105 -3.01 -13.21 28.54
CA VAL A 105 -3.87 -13.03 27.38
C VAL A 105 -4.47 -14.36 26.92
N ARG A 106 -3.69 -15.44 26.83
CA ARG A 106 -4.22 -16.77 26.48
C ARG A 106 -5.27 -17.27 27.48
N GLN A 107 -5.01 -17.08 28.78
CA GLN A 107 -5.98 -17.44 29.83
C GLN A 107 -7.28 -16.63 29.70
N PHE A 108 -7.16 -15.32 29.46
CA PHE A 108 -8.33 -14.47 29.21
C PHE A 108 -9.15 -14.93 28.00
N LEU A 109 -8.48 -15.17 26.85
CA LEU A 109 -9.13 -15.62 25.62
C LEU A 109 -9.75 -17.01 25.77
N GLY A 110 -9.18 -17.89 26.60
CA GLY A 110 -9.74 -19.20 26.91
C GLY A 110 -11.14 -19.18 27.57
N ASN A 111 -11.55 -18.04 28.12
CA ASN A 111 -12.93 -17.85 28.62
C ASN A 111 -13.96 -17.64 27.49
N TRP A 112 -13.52 -17.35 26.26
CA TRP A 112 -14.37 -16.97 25.14
C TRP A 112 -14.30 -17.93 23.96
N GLY A 113 -13.34 -18.87 23.98
CA GLY A 113 -13.11 -19.83 22.91
C GLY A 113 -12.29 -21.04 23.34
N PRO A 114 -11.93 -21.92 22.41
CA PRO A 114 -11.03 -23.04 22.69
C PRO A 114 -9.71 -22.57 23.29
N ALA A 115 -9.10 -23.38 24.15
CA ALA A 115 -7.76 -23.10 24.66
C ALA A 115 -6.76 -23.07 23.51
N VAL A 116 -5.90 -22.04 23.51
CA VAL A 116 -4.83 -21.85 22.54
C VAL A 116 -3.53 -22.32 23.17
N SER A 117 -2.77 -23.16 22.46
CA SER A 117 -1.50 -23.65 22.97
C SER A 117 -0.44 -22.56 22.96
N GLU A 118 0.64 -22.78 23.72
CA GLU A 118 1.75 -21.84 23.81
C GLU A 118 2.48 -21.66 22.48
N THR A 119 2.49 -22.68 21.65
CA THR A 119 3.15 -22.72 20.36
C THR A 119 2.26 -22.27 19.19
N ASP A 120 0.97 -22.08 19.39
CA ASP A 120 0.06 -21.69 18.27
C ASP A 120 0.38 -20.29 17.72
N GLY A 121 1.05 -19.43 18.51
CA GLY A 121 1.54 -18.13 18.08
C GLY A 121 2.89 -18.15 17.34
N ASP A 122 3.56 -19.30 17.30
CA ASP A 122 4.91 -19.44 16.72
C ASP A 122 4.87 -19.82 15.24
N VAL A 123 3.83 -19.39 14.52
CA VAL A 123 3.72 -19.63 13.08
C VAL A 123 4.79 -18.82 12.36
N PRO A 124 5.71 -19.46 11.59
CA PRO A 124 6.69 -18.71 10.84
C PRO A 124 6.02 -17.81 9.79
N LEU A 125 6.37 -16.53 9.81
CA LEU A 125 5.95 -15.61 8.77
C LEU A 125 6.62 -16.00 7.44
N ILE A 126 5.96 -15.67 6.34
CA ILE A 126 6.56 -15.86 5.02
C ILE A 126 7.75 -14.92 4.91
N ASP A 127 8.89 -15.45 4.45
CA ASP A 127 10.13 -14.70 4.35
C ASP A 127 9.99 -13.48 3.41
N PHE A 128 10.10 -12.29 3.96
CA PHE A 128 9.94 -11.03 3.23
C PHE A 128 10.95 -10.88 2.07
N PRO A 129 12.26 -11.19 2.23
CA PRO A 129 13.19 -11.22 1.12
C PRO A 129 12.76 -12.13 -0.02
N SER A 130 12.28 -13.33 0.26
CA SER A 130 11.79 -14.26 -0.77
C SER A 130 10.53 -13.73 -1.48
N GLN A 131 9.64 -13.03 -0.77
CA GLN A 131 8.50 -12.35 -1.41
C GLN A 131 8.97 -11.22 -2.33
N CYS A 132 9.96 -10.43 -1.91
CA CYS A 132 10.56 -9.38 -2.73
C CYS A 132 11.16 -9.96 -4.03
N GLU A 133 11.89 -11.07 -3.94
CA GLU A 133 12.43 -11.75 -5.13
C GLU A 133 11.31 -12.21 -6.06
N ALA A 134 10.28 -12.84 -5.52
CA ALA A 134 9.14 -13.30 -6.33
C ALA A 134 8.39 -12.15 -7.00
N MET A 135 8.23 -10.99 -6.33
CA MET A 135 7.65 -9.80 -6.96
C MET A 135 8.54 -9.28 -8.09
N LEU A 136 9.86 -9.28 -7.89
CA LEU A 136 10.82 -8.86 -8.91
C LEU A 136 10.84 -9.79 -10.13
N GLU A 137 10.72 -11.10 -9.91
CA GLU A 137 10.59 -12.09 -10.98
C GLU A 137 9.24 -11.96 -11.70
N ALA A 138 8.18 -11.74 -10.94
CA ALA A 138 6.84 -11.53 -11.47
C ALA A 138 6.77 -10.29 -12.39
N GLY A 139 7.62 -9.28 -12.21
CA GLY A 139 7.75 -8.11 -13.09
C GLY A 139 6.44 -7.32 -13.27
N PRO A 140 5.77 -6.86 -12.20
CA PRO A 140 4.58 -6.02 -12.32
C PRO A 140 4.93 -4.65 -12.90
N ALA A 141 3.92 -3.88 -13.32
CA ALA A 141 4.12 -2.47 -13.68
C ALA A 141 4.52 -1.64 -12.46
N VAL A 142 3.96 -1.98 -11.30
CA VAL A 142 4.17 -1.28 -10.03
C VAL A 142 4.42 -2.26 -8.90
N ILE A 143 5.41 -1.96 -8.07
CA ILE A 143 5.55 -2.51 -6.72
C ILE A 143 5.13 -1.42 -5.75
N SER A 144 4.24 -1.72 -4.80
CA SER A 144 3.82 -0.76 -3.79
C SER A 144 4.13 -1.24 -2.37
N SER A 145 4.36 -0.29 -1.47
CA SER A 145 4.64 -0.56 -0.06
C SER A 145 3.65 0.12 0.87
N ILE A 146 3.48 -0.48 2.04
CA ILE A 146 2.73 0.06 3.18
C ILE A 146 3.50 -0.22 4.46
N MET A 147 3.38 0.63 5.47
CA MET A 147 4.03 0.50 6.79
C MET A 147 5.55 0.63 6.74
N GLY A 148 6.10 1.31 5.74
CA GLY A 148 7.54 1.54 5.64
C GLY A 148 8.06 1.62 4.22
N LEU A 149 9.37 1.58 4.11
CA LEU A 149 10.13 1.73 2.88
C LEU A 149 10.90 0.45 2.56
N TYR A 150 11.01 0.12 1.29
CA TYR A 150 11.85 -0.99 0.85
C TYR A 150 13.34 -0.69 1.09
N PRO A 151 14.15 -1.73 1.33
CA PRO A 151 15.61 -1.59 1.35
C PRO A 151 16.15 -0.97 0.07
N PRO A 152 17.13 -0.04 0.13
CA PRO A 152 17.65 0.67 -1.03
C PRO A 152 18.14 -0.24 -2.17
N GLU A 153 18.75 -1.37 -1.82
CA GLU A 153 19.23 -2.37 -2.79
C GLU A 153 18.08 -3.03 -3.56
N PHE A 154 16.94 -3.26 -2.91
CA PHE A 154 15.76 -3.79 -3.60
C PHE A 154 15.13 -2.73 -4.50
N VAL A 155 15.04 -1.46 -4.02
CA VAL A 155 14.58 -0.33 -4.84
C VAL A 155 15.41 -0.19 -6.10
N ALA A 156 16.73 -0.22 -5.99
CA ALA A 156 17.63 -0.14 -7.15
C ALA A 156 17.38 -1.26 -8.18
N ARG A 157 17.12 -2.47 -7.69
CA ARG A 157 16.91 -3.66 -8.53
C ARG A 157 15.60 -3.61 -9.31
N PHE A 158 14.49 -3.25 -8.70
CA PHE A 158 13.22 -3.18 -9.42
C PHE A 158 13.17 -1.95 -10.34
N LYS A 159 13.81 -0.83 -9.98
CA LYS A 159 13.94 0.32 -10.86
C LYS A 159 14.80 0.01 -12.10
N ALA A 160 15.87 -0.74 -11.95
CA ALA A 160 16.67 -1.20 -13.09
C ALA A 160 15.86 -2.05 -14.09
N LYS A 161 14.78 -2.68 -13.64
CA LYS A 161 13.81 -3.39 -14.50
C LYS A 161 12.67 -2.50 -15.02
N GLY A 162 12.68 -1.21 -14.75
CA GLY A 162 11.63 -0.27 -15.15
C GLY A 162 10.36 -0.34 -14.31
N ILE A 163 10.34 -1.13 -13.23
CA ILE A 163 9.21 -1.25 -12.32
C ILE A 163 9.11 0.02 -11.49
N LYS A 164 7.91 0.56 -11.34
CA LYS A 164 7.64 1.77 -10.58
C LYS A 164 7.32 1.48 -9.12
N TRP A 165 7.65 2.41 -8.25
CA TRP A 165 7.36 2.30 -6.82
C TRP A 165 6.27 3.28 -6.37
N PHE A 166 5.16 2.74 -5.87
CA PHE A 166 4.10 3.50 -5.21
C PHE A 166 4.21 3.29 -3.70
N ALA A 167 4.70 4.31 -2.98
CA ALA A 167 4.84 4.26 -1.53
C ALA A 167 3.61 4.85 -0.84
N LYS A 168 2.99 4.10 0.06
CA LYS A 168 1.90 4.63 0.88
C LYS A 168 2.47 5.42 2.05
N ALA A 169 1.90 6.61 2.29
CA ALA A 169 2.25 7.48 3.41
C ALA A 169 0.99 8.03 4.09
N THR A 170 1.04 8.19 5.41
CA THR A 170 -0.06 8.70 6.24
C THR A 170 0.22 10.11 6.77
N THR A 171 1.46 10.55 6.69
CA THR A 171 1.92 11.87 7.12
C THR A 171 2.80 12.52 6.06
N VAL A 172 2.96 13.85 6.15
CA VAL A 172 3.89 14.58 5.26
C VAL A 172 5.34 14.12 5.49
N ALA A 173 5.72 13.84 6.73
CA ALA A 173 7.07 13.38 7.05
C ALA A 173 7.39 12.04 6.36
N GLU A 174 6.46 11.08 6.40
CA GLU A 174 6.58 9.80 5.70
C GLU A 174 6.63 9.99 4.18
N ALA A 175 5.81 10.89 3.62
CA ALA A 175 5.83 11.19 2.20
C ALA A 175 7.19 11.73 1.73
N LEU A 176 7.80 12.63 2.50
CA LEU A 176 9.15 13.15 2.23
C LEU A 176 10.22 12.07 2.35
N GLN A 177 10.12 11.17 3.33
CA GLN A 177 11.02 10.02 3.45
C GLN A 177 10.90 9.09 2.24
N ALA A 178 9.68 8.79 1.78
CA ALA A 178 9.44 7.95 0.63
C ALA A 178 9.97 8.59 -0.68
N GLU A 179 9.78 9.90 -0.85
CA GLU A 179 10.35 10.66 -1.97
C GLU A 179 11.88 10.58 -1.97
N GLN A 180 12.52 10.84 -0.82
CA GLN A 180 13.98 10.74 -0.67
C GLN A 180 14.51 9.32 -0.92
N ALA A 181 13.76 8.30 -0.53
CA ALA A 181 14.08 6.90 -0.82
C ALA A 181 13.85 6.53 -2.29
N GLY A 182 13.28 7.43 -3.09
CA GLY A 182 13.12 7.28 -4.51
C GLY A 182 11.77 6.70 -4.96
N ALA A 183 10.71 6.83 -4.17
CA ALA A 183 9.36 6.47 -4.64
C ALA A 183 8.98 7.31 -5.88
N ASP A 184 8.34 6.67 -6.86
CA ASP A 184 7.86 7.35 -8.07
C ASP A 184 6.51 8.04 -7.82
N VAL A 185 5.72 7.49 -6.89
CA VAL A 185 4.40 8.02 -6.50
C VAL A 185 4.19 7.86 -5.01
N ILE A 186 3.61 8.88 -4.39
CA ILE A 186 3.13 8.83 -3.02
C ILE A 186 1.63 8.56 -3.02
N VAL A 187 1.24 7.46 -2.39
CA VAL A 187 -0.18 7.13 -2.15
C VAL A 187 -0.57 7.70 -0.80
N ALA A 188 -1.24 8.84 -0.79
CA ALA A 188 -1.69 9.48 0.44
C ALA A 188 -2.85 8.70 1.06
N GLN A 189 -2.66 8.18 2.26
CA GLN A 189 -3.72 7.52 3.03
C GLN A 189 -4.24 8.46 4.11
N GLY A 190 -5.48 8.90 3.97
CA GLY A 190 -6.17 9.65 5.02
C GLY A 190 -6.68 8.75 6.14
N MET A 191 -7.00 9.36 7.27
CA MET A 191 -7.57 8.65 8.43
C MET A 191 -8.94 8.02 8.12
N GLU A 192 -9.62 8.50 7.08
CA GLU A 192 -10.92 8.02 6.61
C GLU A 192 -10.81 6.73 5.79
N ALA A 193 -9.60 6.36 5.35
CA ALA A 193 -9.40 5.16 4.55
C ALA A 193 -9.69 3.90 5.36
N GLY A 194 -10.36 2.94 4.72
CA GLY A 194 -10.58 1.62 5.30
C GLY A 194 -9.31 0.77 5.35
N GLY A 195 -9.37 -0.32 6.11
CA GLY A 195 -8.25 -1.24 6.28
C GLY A 195 -7.22 -0.77 7.31
N HIS A 196 -6.02 -1.35 7.25
CA HIS A 196 -4.95 -1.02 8.17
C HIS A 196 -4.38 0.37 7.91
N LYS A 197 -4.08 1.10 8.99
CA LYS A 197 -3.32 2.34 8.91
C LYS A 197 -1.87 2.02 8.50
N GLY A 198 -1.38 2.74 7.50
CA GLY A 198 -0.08 2.48 6.89
C GLY A 198 1.06 3.30 7.45
N ALA A 199 0.96 3.77 8.70
CA ALA A 199 2.03 4.53 9.36
C ALA A 199 3.33 3.71 9.39
N PHE A 200 4.47 4.38 9.17
CA PHE A 200 5.79 3.73 9.19
C PHE A 200 6.20 3.30 10.60
N ASN A 201 5.66 3.97 11.61
CA ASN A 201 5.80 3.59 13.00
C ASN A 201 4.39 3.45 13.61
N ALA A 202 4.11 2.29 14.18
CA ALA A 202 2.82 2.00 14.81
C ALA A 202 2.46 3.02 15.91
N ALA A 203 3.45 3.56 16.63
CA ALA A 203 3.25 4.60 17.65
C ALA A 203 2.72 5.93 17.09
N ASP A 204 2.90 6.17 15.79
CA ASP A 204 2.44 7.39 15.10
C ASP A 204 1.10 7.20 14.38
N ALA A 205 0.46 6.03 14.49
CA ALA A 205 -0.77 5.70 13.77
C ALA A 205 -1.94 6.66 14.05
N ASP A 206 -1.94 7.35 15.18
CA ASP A 206 -2.98 8.33 15.52
C ASP A 206 -2.70 9.74 14.97
N ARG A 207 -1.54 9.97 14.33
CA ARG A 207 -1.14 11.25 13.74
C ARG A 207 -1.47 11.38 12.26
N ASN A 208 -2.25 10.46 11.72
CA ASN A 208 -2.62 10.43 10.32
C ASN A 208 -3.38 11.69 9.92
N LEU A 209 -3.04 12.23 8.76
CA LEU A 209 -3.76 13.35 8.17
C LEU A 209 -5.09 12.89 7.58
N SER A 210 -6.10 13.76 7.63
CA SER A 210 -7.31 13.59 6.83
C SER A 210 -7.02 13.93 5.36
N LEU A 211 -7.73 13.29 4.43
CA LEU A 211 -7.63 13.58 2.98
C LEU A 211 -7.89 15.05 2.66
N ILE A 212 -8.72 15.75 3.43
CA ILE A 212 -8.94 17.19 3.25
C ILE A 212 -7.68 18.03 3.52
N HIS A 213 -6.77 17.55 4.39
CA HIS A 213 -5.49 18.22 4.64
C HIS A 213 -4.47 17.94 3.53
N ILE A 214 -4.62 16.84 2.81
CA ILE A 214 -3.73 16.42 1.73
C ILE A 214 -4.18 17.06 0.40
N SER A 215 -5.48 17.10 0.15
CA SER A 215 -6.07 17.59 -1.11
C SER A 215 -6.25 19.09 -1.17
N GLU A 216 -6.21 19.79 -0.03
CA GLU A 216 -6.29 21.26 0.04
C GLU A 216 -4.99 21.86 0.64
N PRO A 217 -3.85 21.83 -0.07
CA PRO A 217 -2.58 22.33 0.45
C PRO A 217 -2.53 23.84 0.67
N THR A 218 -3.62 24.55 0.46
CA THR A 218 -3.70 26.02 0.49
C THR A 218 -4.35 26.60 1.75
N ARG A 219 -4.72 25.77 2.74
CA ARG A 219 -5.06 26.31 4.06
C ARG A 219 -3.77 26.52 4.84
N PRO A 220 -3.42 27.78 5.17
CA PRO A 220 -2.35 28.01 6.14
C PRO A 220 -2.79 27.34 7.44
N SER A 221 -1.98 26.41 7.93
CA SER A 221 -2.13 25.86 9.27
C SER A 221 -1.79 27.00 10.24
N HIS A 222 -2.75 27.80 10.62
CA HIS A 222 -2.67 28.54 11.85
C HIS A 222 -2.84 27.55 13.00
N ILE A 223 -1.74 26.91 13.35
CA ILE A 223 -1.58 26.28 14.65
C ILE A 223 -0.98 27.40 15.53
N SER A 224 -1.83 28.00 16.30
CA SER A 224 -1.46 28.82 17.47
C SER A 224 -1.09 27.90 18.61
#